data_995b87549cb23e05779b4e9ef785aede
#
_entry.id   995b87549cb23e05779b4e9ef785aede
#
_cell.length_a   1.000
_cell.length_b   1.000
_cell.length_c   1.000
_cell.angle_alpha   90.00
_cell.angle_beta   90.00
_cell.angle_gamma   90.00
#
_symmetry.space_group_name_H-M   'P 1'
#
loop_
_entity.id
_entity.type
_entity.pdbx_description
1 polymer ?
#
loop_
_entity_poly.entity_id
_entity_poly.type
_entity_poly.pdbx_seq_one_letter_code
_entity_poly.pdbx_strand_id
1 'polypeptide(L)'
;MKWIKRAEDVTCALLWKEWSTNFPEDRLVILAKERIKNYTRSDWDMMVEEAHALNAYLAKLIVDKVPVTDPKAEHGFELFAEHYIKWFFPIDEEYIHKLALETSINKKYALFFEKQAPGLGMYLPRLIIHYAYKLRPLNA
;
A
#
# COMPACT_ATOMS: atom_id res chain seq x y z
N MET A 1 4.91 -12.58 -18.69
CA MET A 1 5.11 -13.16 -17.38
C MET A 1 3.83 -13.12 -16.56
N LYS A 2 3.40 -14.29 -16.10
CA LYS A 2 2.10 -14.44 -15.42
C LYS A 2 1.97 -13.65 -14.12
N TRP A 3 3.06 -13.41 -13.44
CA TRP A 3 3.03 -12.66 -12.16
C TRP A 3 2.84 -11.16 -12.30
N ILE A 4 3.17 -10.57 -13.48
CA ILE A 4 2.93 -9.14 -13.70
C ILE A 4 1.43 -8.86 -13.73
N LYS A 5 0.62 -9.77 -14.28
CA LYS A 5 -0.84 -9.63 -14.24
C LYS A 5 -1.39 -9.76 -12.82
N ARG A 6 -0.78 -10.61 -11.99
CA ARG A 6 -1.19 -10.77 -10.60
C ARG A 6 -0.85 -9.56 -9.74
N ALA A 7 0.23 -8.86 -10.07
CA ALA A 7 0.59 -7.63 -9.37
C ALA A 7 -0.51 -6.55 -9.47
N GLU A 8 -1.34 -6.59 -10.52
CA GLU A 8 -2.47 -5.65 -10.67
C GLU A 8 -3.53 -5.82 -9.56
N ASP A 9 -3.58 -6.99 -8.93
CA ASP A 9 -4.50 -7.28 -7.83
C ASP A 9 -3.93 -6.84 -6.48
N VAL A 10 -2.69 -6.36 -6.45
CA VAL A 10 -2.02 -5.96 -5.22
C VAL A 10 -1.75 -4.46 -5.25
N THR A 11 -2.53 -3.71 -4.48
CA THR A 11 -2.41 -2.24 -4.41
C THR A 11 -0.99 -1.79 -4.08
N CYS A 12 -0.36 -2.44 -3.10
CA CYS A 12 1.01 -2.09 -2.71
C CYS A 12 2.01 -2.33 -3.84
N ALA A 13 1.82 -3.38 -4.64
CA ALA A 13 2.67 -3.65 -5.80
C ALA A 13 2.54 -2.56 -6.86
N LEU A 14 1.32 -2.09 -7.10
CA LEU A 14 1.07 -1.01 -8.04
C LEU A 14 1.69 0.29 -7.55
N LEU A 15 1.54 0.59 -6.27
CA LEU A 15 2.16 1.76 -5.65
C LEU A 15 3.67 1.71 -5.78
N TRP A 16 4.27 0.57 -5.46
CA TRP A 16 5.71 0.40 -5.58
C TRP A 16 6.18 0.56 -7.02
N LYS A 17 5.48 -0.03 -7.96
CA LYS A 17 5.83 0.05 -9.38
C LYS A 17 5.82 1.50 -9.87
N GLU A 18 4.79 2.25 -9.54
CA GLU A 18 4.69 3.65 -9.94
C GLU A 18 5.78 4.49 -9.26
N TRP A 19 5.99 4.28 -7.98
CA TRP A 19 7.05 4.97 -7.23
C TRP A 19 8.42 4.67 -7.83
N SER A 20 8.71 3.40 -8.16
CA SER A 20 9.99 2.99 -8.73
C SER A 20 10.24 3.60 -10.11
N THR A 21 9.18 3.86 -10.88
CA THR A 21 9.28 4.52 -12.17
C THR A 21 9.68 5.99 -12.01
N ASN A 22 9.11 6.66 -11.00
CA ASN A 22 9.37 8.08 -10.74
C ASN A 22 10.66 8.32 -9.96
N PHE A 23 11.07 7.38 -9.12
CA PHE A 23 12.24 7.50 -8.25
C PHE A 23 13.12 6.24 -8.33
N PRO A 24 13.70 5.94 -9.52
CA PRO A 24 14.43 4.68 -9.73
C PRO A 24 15.72 4.56 -8.90
N GLU A 25 16.26 5.68 -8.43
CA GLU A 25 17.49 5.72 -7.65
C GLU A 25 17.25 5.74 -6.13
N ASP A 26 15.99 5.76 -5.72
CA ASP A 26 15.64 5.74 -4.30
C ASP A 26 16.15 4.44 -3.67
N ARG A 27 16.81 4.57 -2.52
CA ARG A 27 17.39 3.43 -1.79
C ARG A 27 16.34 2.36 -1.48
N LEU A 28 15.14 2.77 -1.10
CA LEU A 28 14.06 1.83 -0.77
C LEU A 28 13.56 1.11 -2.02
N VAL A 29 13.55 1.78 -3.16
CA VAL A 29 13.21 1.16 -4.45
C VAL A 29 14.23 0.07 -4.80
N ILE A 30 15.50 0.35 -4.65
CA ILE A 30 16.57 -0.62 -4.93
C ILE A 30 16.44 -1.83 -4.00
N LEU A 31 16.18 -1.59 -2.72
CA LEU A 31 15.97 -2.65 -1.73
C LEU A 31 14.77 -3.54 -2.11
N ALA A 32 13.65 -2.94 -2.49
CA ALA A 32 12.47 -3.67 -2.89
C ALA A 32 12.71 -4.50 -4.15
N LYS A 33 13.43 -3.98 -5.13
CA LYS A 33 13.79 -4.72 -6.34
C LYS A 33 14.55 -6.00 -6.01
N GLU A 34 15.50 -5.93 -5.09
CA GLU A 34 16.26 -7.10 -4.66
C GLU A 34 15.36 -8.16 -4.00
N ARG A 35 14.41 -7.72 -3.18
CA ARG A 35 13.45 -8.64 -2.53
C ARG A 35 12.53 -9.30 -3.55
N ILE A 36 11.94 -8.51 -4.45
CA ILE A 36 11.00 -8.98 -5.46
C ILE A 36 11.63 -9.97 -6.42
N LYS A 37 12.89 -9.75 -6.76
CA LYS A 37 13.66 -10.62 -7.65
C LYS A 37 13.71 -12.07 -7.15
N ASN A 38 13.65 -12.27 -5.84
CA ASN A 38 13.75 -13.58 -5.22
C ASN A 38 12.39 -14.22 -4.91
N TYR A 39 11.29 -13.56 -5.21
CA TYR A 39 9.97 -14.09 -4.93
C TYR A 39 9.61 -15.24 -5.88
N THR A 40 9.12 -16.32 -5.29
CA THR A 40 8.59 -17.47 -6.02
C THR A 40 7.13 -17.21 -6.40
N ARG A 41 6.59 -18.11 -7.24
CA ARG A 41 5.16 -18.07 -7.56
C ARG A 41 4.30 -18.22 -6.30
N SER A 42 4.73 -19.05 -5.36
CA SER A 42 4.05 -19.23 -4.09
C SER A 42 4.02 -17.93 -3.28
N ASP A 43 5.12 -17.18 -3.27
CA ASP A 43 5.18 -15.88 -2.59
C ASP A 43 4.17 -14.91 -3.19
N TRP A 44 4.08 -14.85 -4.52
CA TRP A 44 3.10 -13.99 -5.19
C TRP A 44 1.66 -14.41 -4.91
N ASP A 45 1.40 -15.72 -4.84
CA ASP A 45 0.07 -16.23 -4.48
C ASP A 45 -0.34 -15.78 -3.08
N MET A 46 0.58 -15.87 -2.12
CA MET A 46 0.34 -15.43 -0.75
C MET A 46 0.12 -13.91 -0.68
N MET A 47 0.90 -13.16 -1.43
CA MET A 47 0.77 -11.70 -1.49
C MET A 47 -0.60 -11.29 -2.02
N VAL A 48 -1.06 -11.90 -3.09
CA VAL A 48 -2.38 -11.63 -3.69
C VAL A 48 -3.50 -11.98 -2.71
N GLU A 49 -3.39 -13.11 -2.03
CA GLU A 49 -4.39 -13.53 -1.04
C GLU A 49 -4.47 -12.52 0.13
N GLU A 50 -3.33 -12.09 0.65
CA GLU A 50 -3.29 -11.07 1.71
C GLU A 50 -3.86 -9.74 1.22
N ALA A 51 -3.55 -9.36 -0.02
CA ALA A 51 -4.07 -8.11 -0.60
C ALA A 51 -5.60 -8.14 -0.73
N HIS A 52 -6.15 -9.27 -1.16
CA HIS A 52 -7.60 -9.42 -1.25
C HIS A 52 -8.27 -9.31 0.13
N ALA A 53 -7.68 -9.92 1.15
CA ALA A 53 -8.20 -9.83 2.52
C ALA A 53 -8.11 -8.39 3.04
N LEU A 54 -7.01 -7.70 2.79
CA LEU A 54 -6.84 -6.30 3.16
C LEU A 54 -7.88 -5.41 2.47
N ASN A 55 -8.03 -5.57 1.17
CA ASN A 55 -8.98 -4.78 0.39
C ASN A 55 -10.42 -5.03 0.83
N ALA A 56 -10.77 -6.28 1.17
CA ALA A 56 -12.09 -6.62 1.70
C ALA A 56 -12.35 -5.95 3.04
N TYR A 57 -11.35 -5.93 3.91
CA TYR A 57 -11.46 -5.25 5.20
C TYR A 57 -11.70 -3.75 5.03
N LEU A 58 -10.90 -3.10 4.19
CA LEU A 58 -11.03 -1.67 3.91
C LEU A 58 -12.36 -1.34 3.23
N ALA A 59 -12.80 -2.18 2.30
CA ALA A 59 -14.09 -2.01 1.63
C ALA A 59 -15.25 -2.03 2.62
N LYS A 60 -15.19 -2.91 3.61
CA LYS A 60 -16.23 -2.97 4.65
C LYS A 60 -16.24 -1.71 5.49
N LEU A 61 -15.08 -1.16 5.85
CA LEU A 61 -15.02 0.10 6.58
C LEU A 61 -15.72 1.22 5.81
N ILE A 62 -15.52 1.26 4.51
CA ILE A 62 -16.12 2.28 3.64
C ILE A 62 -17.64 2.11 3.58
N VAL A 63 -18.12 0.88 3.35
CA VAL A 63 -19.56 0.56 3.29
C VAL A 63 -20.24 0.90 4.60
N ASP A 64 -19.60 0.59 5.73
CA ASP A 64 -20.15 0.86 7.06
C ASP A 64 -19.94 2.31 7.50
N LYS A 65 -19.36 3.15 6.63
CA LYS A 65 -19.08 4.57 6.90
C LYS A 65 -18.26 4.80 8.17
N VAL A 66 -17.30 3.94 8.42
CA VAL A 66 -16.41 4.05 9.58
C VAL A 66 -15.45 5.20 9.36
N PRO A 67 -15.42 6.20 10.28
CA PRO A 67 -14.50 7.33 10.14
C PRO A 67 -13.05 6.87 10.38
N VAL A 68 -12.09 7.57 9.77
CA VAL A 68 -10.67 7.21 9.92
C VAL A 68 -10.18 7.25 11.36
N THR A 69 -10.86 7.98 12.24
CA THR A 69 -10.53 8.09 13.66
C THR A 69 -10.94 6.86 14.50
N ASP A 70 -11.74 5.97 13.94
CA ASP A 70 -12.23 4.78 14.64
C ASP A 70 -11.10 3.74 14.77
N PRO A 71 -11.02 3.03 15.94
CA PRO A 71 -10.03 1.95 16.09
C PRO A 71 -10.04 0.89 15.01
N LYS A 72 -11.18 0.62 14.39
CA LYS A 72 -11.29 -0.33 13.28
C LYS A 72 -10.54 0.18 12.06
N ALA A 73 -10.59 1.50 11.81
CA ALA A 73 -9.84 2.13 10.73
C ALA A 73 -8.34 2.11 11.03
N GLU A 74 -7.94 2.35 12.27
CA GLU A 74 -6.55 2.25 12.70
C GLU A 74 -5.99 0.85 12.40
N HIS A 75 -6.78 -0.18 12.72
CA HIS A 75 -6.39 -1.56 12.42
C HIS A 75 -6.22 -1.77 10.91
N GLY A 76 -7.08 -1.17 10.11
CA GLY A 76 -6.95 -1.20 8.64
C GLY A 76 -5.63 -0.62 8.16
N PHE A 77 -5.21 0.50 8.76
CA PHE A 77 -3.92 1.09 8.45
C PHE A 77 -2.76 0.15 8.84
N GLU A 78 -2.85 -0.46 10.01
CA GLU A 78 -1.82 -1.40 10.47
C GLU A 78 -1.69 -2.59 9.51
N LEU A 79 -2.80 -3.14 9.04
CA LEU A 79 -2.79 -4.22 8.05
C LEU A 79 -2.15 -3.78 6.73
N PHE A 80 -2.46 -2.57 6.28
CA PHE A 80 -1.87 -2.00 5.07
C PHE A 80 -0.36 -1.85 5.22
N ALA A 81 0.09 -1.25 6.31
CA ALA A 81 1.51 -1.03 6.57
C ALA A 81 2.28 -2.34 6.70
N GLU A 82 1.75 -3.31 7.43
CA GLU A 82 2.36 -4.63 7.59
C GLU A 82 2.53 -5.35 6.26
N HIS A 83 1.49 -5.30 5.41
CA HIS A 83 1.52 -5.91 4.09
C HIS A 83 2.61 -5.28 3.22
N TYR A 84 2.70 -3.95 3.22
CA TYR A 84 3.69 -3.21 2.46
C TYR A 84 5.12 -3.54 2.93
N ILE A 85 5.34 -3.48 4.24
CA ILE A 85 6.66 -3.75 4.84
C ILE A 85 7.11 -5.19 4.57
N LYS A 86 6.19 -6.13 4.70
CA LYS A 86 6.49 -7.55 4.50
C LYS A 86 6.98 -7.85 3.10
N TRP A 87 6.35 -7.26 2.07
CA TRP A 87 6.57 -7.67 0.68
C TRP A 87 7.46 -6.73 -0.13
N PHE A 88 7.61 -5.48 0.28
CA PHE A 88 8.38 -4.50 -0.50
C PHE A 88 9.57 -3.95 0.25
N PHE A 89 9.35 -3.04 1.20
CA PHE A 89 10.45 -2.46 1.98
C PHE A 89 9.92 -1.88 3.29
N PRO A 90 10.80 -1.68 4.29
CA PRO A 90 10.39 -1.02 5.53
C PRO A 90 9.99 0.43 5.25
N ILE A 91 8.68 0.71 5.26
CA ILE A 91 8.19 2.07 5.09
C ILE A 91 8.31 2.81 6.42
N ASP A 92 8.65 4.10 6.34
CA ASP A 92 8.72 4.98 7.50
C ASP A 92 7.74 6.14 7.35
N GLU A 93 7.67 6.99 8.35
CA GLU A 93 6.78 8.14 8.35
C GLU A 93 7.06 9.07 7.16
N GLU A 94 8.32 9.34 6.87
CA GLU A 94 8.71 10.22 5.76
C GLU A 94 8.21 9.69 4.41
N TYR A 95 8.47 8.40 4.13
CA TYR A 95 8.02 7.77 2.88
C TYR A 95 6.51 7.80 2.76
N ILE A 96 5.81 7.43 3.84
CA ILE A 96 4.35 7.30 3.76
C ILE A 96 3.67 8.67 3.60
N HIS A 97 4.25 9.73 4.15
CA HIS A 97 3.77 11.10 3.91
C HIS A 97 3.93 11.50 2.45
N LYS A 98 5.08 11.19 1.85
CA LYS A 98 5.31 11.45 0.42
C LYS A 98 4.34 10.67 -0.44
N LEU A 99 4.10 9.41 -0.10
CA LEU A 99 3.13 8.58 -0.82
C LEU A 99 1.72 9.15 -0.71
N ALA A 100 1.31 9.59 0.47
CA ALA A 100 0.01 10.20 0.67
C ALA A 100 -0.15 11.47 -0.16
N LEU A 101 0.89 12.29 -0.23
CA LEU A 101 0.89 13.51 -1.03
C LEU A 101 0.75 13.16 -2.51
N GLU A 102 1.54 12.21 -3.01
CA GLU A 102 1.47 11.76 -4.41
C GLU A 102 0.08 11.22 -4.75
N THR A 103 -0.51 10.42 -3.87
CA THR A 103 -1.86 9.87 -4.12
C THR A 103 -2.93 10.95 -4.14
N SER A 104 -2.73 12.06 -3.41
CA SER A 104 -3.65 13.20 -3.40
C SER A 104 -3.57 14.04 -4.67
N ILE A 105 -2.38 14.13 -5.28
CA ILE A 105 -2.11 14.96 -6.45
C ILE A 105 -2.26 14.16 -7.75
N ASN A 106 -1.77 12.94 -7.76
CA ASN A 106 -1.71 12.10 -8.97
C ASN A 106 -2.94 11.20 -9.04
N LYS A 107 -3.84 11.51 -9.96
CA LYS A 107 -5.07 10.74 -10.18
C LYS A 107 -4.85 9.25 -10.46
N LYS A 108 -3.68 8.90 -10.97
CA LYS A 108 -3.32 7.53 -11.30
C LYS A 108 -3.37 6.62 -10.07
N TYR A 109 -2.83 7.11 -8.94
CA TYR A 109 -2.87 6.35 -7.67
C TYR A 109 -4.32 6.19 -7.18
N ALA A 110 -5.11 7.27 -7.25
CA ALA A 110 -6.51 7.21 -6.83
C ALA A 110 -7.28 6.19 -7.66
N LEU A 111 -7.02 6.10 -8.96
CA LEU A 111 -7.65 5.12 -9.84
C LEU A 111 -7.25 3.69 -9.49
N PHE A 112 -6.00 3.45 -9.11
CA PHE A 112 -5.56 2.14 -8.65
C PHE A 112 -6.37 1.72 -7.43
N PHE A 113 -6.54 2.60 -6.46
CA PHE A 113 -7.30 2.32 -5.25
C PHE A 113 -8.77 2.06 -5.54
N GLU A 114 -9.39 2.89 -6.39
CA GLU A 114 -10.81 2.72 -6.76
C GLU A 114 -11.08 1.37 -7.43
N LYS A 115 -10.13 0.85 -8.20
CA LYS A 115 -10.25 -0.47 -8.81
C LYS A 115 -10.29 -1.59 -7.78
N GLN A 116 -9.65 -1.39 -6.64
CA GLN A 116 -9.62 -2.40 -5.57
C GLN A 116 -10.93 -2.40 -4.77
N ALA A 117 -11.46 -1.22 -4.49
CA ALA A 117 -12.74 -1.09 -3.79
C ALA A 117 -13.31 0.32 -4.00
N PRO A 118 -14.63 0.44 -4.29
CA PRO A 118 -15.25 1.76 -4.44
C PRO A 118 -15.07 2.63 -3.19
N GLY A 119 -14.64 3.86 -3.38
CA GLY A 119 -14.38 4.82 -2.31
C GLY A 119 -12.97 4.77 -1.74
N LEU A 120 -12.18 3.77 -2.11
CA LEU A 120 -10.84 3.59 -1.56
C LEU A 120 -9.88 4.70 -2.01
N GLY A 121 -10.11 5.27 -3.20
CA GLY A 121 -9.29 6.38 -3.71
C GLY A 121 -9.29 7.61 -2.83
N MET A 122 -10.35 7.82 -2.05
CA MET A 122 -10.43 8.92 -1.08
C MET A 122 -10.13 8.45 0.34
N TYR A 123 -10.58 7.27 0.69
CA TYR A 123 -10.47 6.75 2.05
C TYR A 123 -9.02 6.40 2.43
N LEU A 124 -8.31 5.70 1.55
CA LEU A 124 -6.96 5.23 1.88
C LEU A 124 -5.95 6.37 2.08
N PRO A 125 -5.91 7.42 1.22
CA PRO A 125 -5.01 8.55 1.49
C PRO A 125 -5.29 9.23 2.83
N ARG A 126 -6.56 9.39 3.19
CA ARG A 126 -6.94 9.98 4.49
C ARG A 126 -6.48 9.11 5.65
N LEU A 127 -6.65 7.80 5.51
CA LEU A 127 -6.21 6.83 6.49
C LEU A 127 -4.70 6.89 6.69
N ILE A 128 -3.95 6.93 5.61
CA ILE A 128 -2.49 7.02 5.62
C ILE A 128 -2.04 8.30 6.32
N ILE A 129 -2.59 9.44 5.93
CA ILE A 129 -2.22 10.74 6.52
C ILE A 129 -2.50 10.74 8.03
N HIS A 130 -3.64 10.20 8.43
CA HIS A 130 -4.04 10.21 9.84
C HIS A 130 -3.11 9.37 10.73
N TYR A 131 -2.62 8.25 10.24
CA TYR A 131 -1.84 7.29 11.03
C TYR A 131 -0.35 7.21 10.67
N ALA A 132 0.13 8.06 9.77
CA ALA A 132 1.54 8.05 9.34
C ALA A 132 2.52 8.16 10.51
N TYR A 133 2.15 8.89 11.56
CA TYR A 133 2.99 9.07 12.74
C TYR A 133 3.36 7.76 13.44
N LYS A 134 2.58 6.70 13.23
CA LYS A 134 2.85 5.39 13.83
C LYS A 134 4.06 4.70 13.20
N LEU A 135 4.46 5.14 12.00
CA LEU A 135 5.61 4.60 11.26
C LEU A 135 6.84 5.46 11.51
N ARG A 136 7.32 5.46 12.73
CA ARG A 136 8.49 6.25 13.08
C ARG A 136 9.76 5.71 12.40
N PRO A 137 10.75 6.58 12.14
CA PRO A 137 12.01 6.13 11.56
C PRO A 137 12.63 5.01 12.40
N LEU A 138 13.20 4.01 11.72
CA LEU A 138 13.86 2.89 12.37
C LEU A 138 15.04 3.31 13.26
N ASN A 139 15.53 4.54 13.07
CA ASN A 139 16.68 5.09 13.80
C ASN A 139 16.29 6.02 14.94
N ALA A 140 15.02 6.12 15.24
CA ALA A 140 14.57 7.00 16.33
C ALA A 140 14.67 6.32 17.69
#